data_753ab0c98e3dc99f00b81b4436ac6235
#
_entry.id   753ab0c98e3dc99f00b81b4436ac6235
#
_cell.length_a   1.000
_cell.length_b   1.000
_cell.length_c   1.000
_cell.angle_alpha   90.00
_cell.angle_beta   90.00
_cell.angle_gamma   90.00
#
_symmetry.space_group_name_H-M   'P 1'
#
loop_
_entity.id
_entity.type
_entity.pdbx_description
1 polymer ?
#
loop_
_entity_poly.entity_id
_entity_poly.type
_entity_poly.pdbx_seq_one_letter_code
_entity_poly.pdbx_strand_id
1 'polypeptide(L)'
;KPGIPTLLVANKLDMVHRRAELAPWLKSMQERHPFAEFVPMSAKNKGDIERLFGICAKYLPEQAWWYAEDELTDRSEKFLASETVREKLFRFTGDELPYTSTVVIDKFDEEASKAHKRMVKIAAPIVVERDNHKMMVIGDKGERLKRIGTEARQELEKLMDAKVFLELWVKVRSGWADDEARVRSF
;
A
#
# COMPACT_ATOMS: atom_id res chain seq x y z
N LYS A 1 23.97 10.47 14.40
CA LYS A 1 22.93 10.00 15.33
C LYS A 1 23.43 8.75 16.02
N PRO A 2 23.27 8.63 17.31
CA PRO A 2 23.94 7.57 18.07
C PRO A 2 23.29 6.22 17.89
N GLY A 3 24.12 5.24 17.51
CA GLY A 3 24.03 3.87 17.96
C GLY A 3 22.89 2.96 17.45
N ILE A 4 21.95 3.44 16.64
CA ILE A 4 20.91 2.56 16.11
C ILE A 4 21.40 1.95 14.80
N PRO A 5 21.44 0.60 14.70
CA PRO A 5 21.83 -0.08 13.45
C PRO A 5 20.86 0.35 12.33
N THR A 6 21.44 0.81 11.23
CA THR A 6 20.67 1.26 10.05
C THR A 6 20.94 0.30 8.90
N LEU A 7 19.89 -0.25 8.31
CA LEU A 7 19.95 -1.15 7.17
C LEU A 7 19.58 -0.39 5.90
N LEU A 8 20.34 -0.56 4.82
CA LEU A 8 19.97 -0.04 3.49
C LEU A 8 19.25 -1.12 2.70
N VAL A 9 17.95 -0.97 2.51
CA VAL A 9 17.16 -1.87 1.66
C VAL A 9 17.06 -1.29 0.25
N ALA A 10 17.78 -1.87 -0.71
CA ALA A 10 17.72 -1.52 -2.12
C ALA A 10 16.61 -2.35 -2.80
N ASN A 11 15.37 -1.86 -2.71
CA ASN A 11 14.19 -2.57 -3.24
C ASN A 11 14.04 -2.42 -4.76
N LYS A 12 13.12 -3.20 -5.36
CA LYS A 12 12.83 -3.24 -6.80
C LYS A 12 13.98 -3.80 -7.63
N LEU A 13 14.74 -4.74 -7.11
CA LEU A 13 15.84 -5.38 -7.83
C LEU A 13 15.38 -6.08 -9.14
N ASP A 14 14.11 -6.46 -9.20
CA ASP A 14 13.44 -7.00 -10.39
C ASP A 14 13.38 -6.02 -11.57
N MET A 15 13.48 -4.71 -11.32
CA MET A 15 13.49 -3.67 -12.34
C MET A 15 14.89 -3.23 -12.78
N VAL A 16 15.92 -3.75 -12.12
CA VAL A 16 17.32 -3.40 -12.45
C VAL A 16 17.82 -4.27 -13.59
N HIS A 17 17.90 -3.68 -14.80
CA HIS A 17 18.35 -4.39 -16.01
C HIS A 17 19.88 -4.64 -16.01
N ARG A 18 20.66 -3.72 -15.43
CA ARG A 18 22.13 -3.79 -15.39
C ARG A 18 22.63 -4.00 -13.98
N ARG A 19 22.70 -5.26 -13.56
CA ARG A 19 23.19 -5.64 -12.21
C ARG A 19 24.62 -5.16 -11.91
N ALA A 20 25.44 -4.95 -12.93
CA ALA A 20 26.80 -4.41 -12.79
C ALA A 20 26.82 -2.98 -12.21
N GLU A 21 25.76 -2.20 -12.39
CA GLU A 21 25.63 -0.84 -11.85
C GLU A 21 25.25 -0.81 -10.36
N LEU A 22 24.76 -1.92 -9.83
CA LEU A 22 24.34 -2.01 -8.43
C LEU A 22 25.50 -1.90 -7.45
N ALA A 23 26.61 -2.57 -7.73
CA ALA A 23 27.78 -2.57 -6.83
C ALA A 23 28.43 -1.18 -6.68
N PRO A 24 28.66 -0.40 -7.75
CA PRO A 24 29.11 1.00 -7.65
C PRO A 24 28.13 1.88 -6.89
N TRP A 25 26.83 1.69 -7.10
CA TRP A 25 25.82 2.47 -6.40
C TRP A 25 25.79 2.15 -4.89
N LEU A 26 25.84 0.87 -4.50
CA LEU A 26 25.93 0.46 -3.09
C LEU A 26 27.16 1.03 -2.42
N LYS A 27 28.32 1.03 -3.11
CA LYS A 27 29.55 1.64 -2.61
C LYS A 27 29.37 3.14 -2.36
N SER A 28 28.74 3.87 -3.27
CA SER A 28 28.45 5.29 -3.08
C SER A 28 27.52 5.57 -1.90
N MET A 29 26.60 4.64 -1.58
CA MET A 29 25.76 4.74 -0.39
C MET A 29 26.53 4.50 0.90
N GLN A 30 27.50 3.57 0.89
CA GLN A 30 28.38 3.31 2.03
C GLN A 30 29.22 4.54 2.40
N GLU A 31 29.63 5.34 1.42
CA GLU A 31 30.37 6.59 1.65
C GLU A 31 29.49 7.68 2.31
N ARG A 32 28.16 7.61 2.14
CA ARG A 32 27.21 8.58 2.69
C ARG A 32 26.79 8.30 4.13
N HIS A 33 26.73 7.01 4.50
CA HIS A 33 26.30 6.59 5.84
C HIS A 33 26.83 5.20 6.18
N PRO A 34 27.29 4.96 7.42
CA PRO A 34 27.73 3.66 7.89
C PRO A 34 26.54 2.72 8.12
N PHE A 35 26.03 2.14 7.05
CA PHE A 35 24.97 1.13 7.14
C PHE A 35 25.52 -0.17 7.73
N ALA A 36 24.78 -0.79 8.64
CA ALA A 36 25.12 -2.08 9.23
C ALA A 36 25.01 -3.23 8.21
N GLU A 37 24.03 -3.12 7.29
CA GLU A 37 23.80 -4.12 6.24
C GLU A 37 23.29 -3.43 4.96
N PHE A 38 23.59 -4.06 3.82
CA PHE A 38 23.07 -3.71 2.50
C PHE A 38 22.22 -4.87 2.00
N VAL A 39 20.93 -4.63 1.75
CA VAL A 39 19.96 -5.66 1.37
C VAL A 39 19.36 -5.34 0.01
N PRO A 40 20.02 -5.70 -1.11
CA PRO A 40 19.40 -5.66 -2.42
C PRO A 40 18.30 -6.74 -2.48
N MET A 41 17.07 -6.33 -2.84
CA MET A 41 15.93 -7.22 -2.84
C MET A 41 14.80 -6.77 -3.78
N SER A 42 13.88 -7.67 -4.05
CA SER A 42 12.57 -7.33 -4.61
C SER A 42 11.47 -7.73 -3.63
N ALA A 43 10.64 -6.78 -3.22
CA ALA A 43 9.49 -7.08 -2.36
C ALA A 43 8.42 -7.96 -3.05
N LYS A 44 8.54 -8.20 -4.36
CA LYS A 44 7.72 -9.18 -5.09
C LYS A 44 8.21 -10.63 -4.87
N ASN A 45 9.44 -10.81 -4.37
CA ASN A 45 10.03 -12.12 -4.12
C ASN A 45 9.90 -12.48 -2.64
N LYS A 46 9.14 -13.55 -2.35
CA LYS A 46 8.90 -14.03 -0.99
C LYS A 46 10.21 -14.40 -0.26
N GLY A 47 11.15 -15.05 -0.94
CA GLY A 47 12.45 -15.42 -0.36
C GLY A 47 13.30 -14.20 0.04
N ASP A 48 13.22 -13.10 -0.73
CA ASP A 48 13.87 -11.84 -0.37
C ASP A 48 13.27 -11.20 0.88
N ILE A 49 11.95 -11.29 1.04
CA ILE A 49 11.24 -10.80 2.22
C ILE A 49 11.65 -11.62 3.45
N GLU A 50 11.64 -12.95 3.35
CA GLU A 50 12.04 -13.84 4.44
C GLU A 50 13.49 -13.58 4.86
N ARG A 51 14.39 -13.37 3.88
CA ARG A 51 15.78 -12.99 4.14
C ARG A 51 15.90 -11.65 4.86
N LEU A 52 15.12 -10.64 4.47
CA LEU A 52 15.08 -9.35 5.15
C LEU A 52 14.65 -9.50 6.60
N PHE A 53 13.59 -10.25 6.89
CA PHE A 53 13.16 -10.53 8.26
C PHE A 53 14.25 -11.20 9.09
N GLY A 54 14.94 -12.20 8.54
CA GLY A 54 16.05 -12.86 9.22
C GLY A 54 17.24 -11.92 9.51
N ILE A 55 17.47 -10.93 8.65
CA ILE A 55 18.50 -9.90 8.89
C ILE A 55 18.03 -8.95 10.00
N CYS A 56 16.79 -8.44 9.91
CA CYS A 56 16.24 -7.51 10.90
C CYS A 56 16.21 -8.13 12.31
N ALA A 57 15.85 -9.41 12.41
CA ALA A 57 15.76 -10.12 13.70
C ALA A 57 17.06 -10.06 14.52
N LYS A 58 18.24 -10.00 13.87
CA LYS A 58 19.55 -9.91 14.55
C LYS A 58 19.74 -8.59 15.31
N TYR A 59 19.00 -7.56 14.93
CA TYR A 59 19.11 -6.21 15.48
C TYR A 59 17.96 -5.84 16.41
N LEU A 60 16.96 -6.70 16.54
CA LEU A 60 15.82 -6.47 17.43
C LEU A 60 16.18 -6.92 18.85
N PRO A 61 15.88 -6.13 19.88
CA PRO A 61 16.04 -6.55 21.26
C PRO A 61 15.00 -7.60 21.65
N GLU A 62 15.38 -8.50 22.54
CA GLU A 62 14.39 -9.37 23.21
C GLU A 62 13.61 -8.54 24.22
N GLN A 63 12.32 -8.37 23.97
CA GLN A 63 11.42 -7.61 24.84
C GLN A 63 10.00 -8.13 24.72
N ALA A 64 9.11 -7.72 25.65
CA ALA A 64 7.71 -7.99 25.54
C ALA A 64 7.10 -7.39 24.27
N TRP A 65 6.07 -8.03 23.75
CA TRP A 65 5.32 -7.51 22.59
C TRP A 65 4.74 -6.14 22.90
N TRP A 66 4.86 -5.20 21.95
CA TRP A 66 4.26 -3.87 22.07
C TRP A 66 2.79 -3.87 21.66
N TYR A 67 2.40 -4.83 20.85
CA TYR A 67 1.05 -5.01 20.33
C TYR A 67 0.47 -6.34 20.81
N ALA A 68 -0.83 -6.45 20.87
CA ALA A 68 -1.52 -7.71 21.20
C ALA A 68 -1.29 -8.75 20.07
N GLU A 69 -1.39 -10.05 20.40
CA GLU A 69 -1.13 -11.13 19.43
C GLU A 69 -2.07 -11.10 18.22
N ASP A 70 -3.28 -10.57 18.40
CA ASP A 70 -4.32 -10.42 17.38
C ASP A 70 -4.26 -9.08 16.65
N GLU A 71 -3.37 -8.17 17.05
CA GLU A 71 -3.20 -6.87 16.44
C GLU A 71 -2.22 -6.95 15.24
N LEU A 72 -2.76 -7.01 14.02
CA LEU A 72 -1.97 -7.16 12.78
C LEU A 72 -1.20 -5.88 12.40
N THR A 73 -1.66 -4.71 12.84
CA THR A 73 -1.10 -3.41 12.46
C THR A 73 -1.60 -2.30 13.38
N ASP A 74 -0.80 -1.24 13.53
CA ASP A 74 -1.18 0.00 14.21
C ASP A 74 -2.06 0.94 13.35
N ARG A 75 -2.36 0.53 12.11
CA ARG A 75 -3.16 1.33 11.18
C ARG A 75 -4.65 1.08 11.36
N SER A 76 -5.43 2.15 11.18
CA SER A 76 -6.89 2.04 11.24
C SER A 76 -7.43 1.18 10.09
N GLU A 77 -8.58 0.55 10.31
CA GLU A 77 -9.28 -0.19 9.24
C GLU A 77 -9.64 0.68 8.03
N LYS A 78 -9.89 1.98 8.24
CA LYS A 78 -10.07 2.96 7.16
C LYS A 78 -8.82 3.06 6.29
N PHE A 79 -7.64 3.12 6.89
CA PHE A 79 -6.39 3.15 6.17
C PHE A 79 -6.18 1.86 5.38
N LEU A 80 -6.40 0.70 5.99
CA LEU A 80 -6.30 -0.59 5.31
C LEU A 80 -7.29 -0.70 4.14
N ALA A 81 -8.51 -0.18 4.30
CA ALA A 81 -9.50 -0.15 3.24
C ALA A 81 -9.03 0.69 2.04
N SER A 82 -8.49 1.89 2.29
CA SER A 82 -7.98 2.77 1.23
C SER A 82 -6.81 2.12 0.48
N GLU A 83 -5.86 1.53 1.22
CA GLU A 83 -4.68 0.88 0.63
C GLU A 83 -5.04 -0.39 -0.14
N THR A 84 -6.00 -1.18 0.34
CA THR A 84 -6.48 -2.37 -0.40
C THR A 84 -7.11 -1.97 -1.73
N VAL A 85 -7.95 -0.94 -1.75
CA VAL A 85 -8.52 -0.42 -3.01
C VAL A 85 -7.42 0.14 -3.91
N ARG A 86 -6.46 0.90 -3.35
CA ARG A 86 -5.35 1.49 -4.08
C ARG A 86 -4.43 0.41 -4.71
N GLU A 87 -4.17 -0.67 -4.01
CA GLU A 87 -3.41 -1.81 -4.55
C GLU A 87 -4.11 -2.41 -5.78
N LYS A 88 -5.43 -2.67 -5.70
CA LYS A 88 -6.17 -3.21 -6.84
C LYS A 88 -6.24 -2.22 -8.00
N LEU A 89 -6.41 -0.93 -7.70
CA LEU A 89 -6.33 0.14 -8.70
C LEU A 89 -5.01 0.05 -9.48
N PHE A 90 -3.87 0.02 -8.80
CA PHE A 90 -2.56 -0.03 -9.46
C PHE A 90 -2.33 -1.33 -10.22
N ARG A 91 -2.79 -2.44 -9.69
CA ARG A 91 -2.67 -3.75 -10.35
C ARG A 91 -3.41 -3.80 -11.69
N PHE A 92 -4.54 -3.09 -11.82
CA PHE A 92 -5.39 -3.15 -13.02
C PHE A 92 -5.28 -1.96 -13.97
N THR A 93 -4.52 -0.91 -13.62
CA THR A 93 -4.43 0.31 -14.44
C THR A 93 -3.04 0.57 -15.02
N GLY A 94 -2.02 -0.23 -14.66
CA GLY A 94 -0.65 -0.06 -15.15
C GLY A 94 0.12 1.07 -14.48
N ASP A 95 1.28 1.42 -15.05
CA ASP A 95 2.31 2.21 -14.36
C ASP A 95 2.06 3.73 -14.32
N GLU A 96 1.10 4.26 -15.08
CA GLU A 96 0.89 5.72 -15.23
C GLU A 96 0.03 6.33 -14.11
N LEU A 97 -0.89 5.57 -13.54
CA LEU A 97 -1.86 6.06 -12.55
C LEU A 97 -1.36 6.15 -11.09
N PRO A 98 -0.32 5.40 -10.64
CA PRO A 98 0.11 5.42 -9.25
C PRO A 98 0.45 6.79 -8.67
N TYR A 99 0.94 7.71 -9.51
CA TYR A 99 1.39 9.05 -9.10
C TYR A 99 0.32 10.13 -9.24
N THR A 100 -0.77 9.82 -9.91
CA THR A 100 -1.83 10.78 -10.26
C THR A 100 -3.21 10.38 -9.72
N SER A 101 -3.24 9.35 -8.86
CA SER A 101 -4.46 8.85 -8.25
C SER A 101 -4.29 8.55 -6.77
N THR A 102 -5.35 8.74 -6.00
CA THR A 102 -5.43 8.35 -4.59
C THR A 102 -6.82 7.80 -4.27
N VAL A 103 -6.92 7.07 -3.16
CA VAL A 103 -8.21 6.56 -2.66
C VAL A 103 -8.49 7.22 -1.32
N VAL A 104 -9.67 7.78 -1.19
CA VAL A 104 -10.14 8.43 0.04
C VAL A 104 -11.27 7.60 0.63
N ILE A 105 -11.42 7.58 1.92
CA ILE A 105 -12.59 6.98 2.57
C ILE A 105 -13.54 8.09 3.00
N ASP A 106 -14.59 8.32 2.21
CA ASP A 106 -15.62 9.32 2.51
C ASP A 106 -16.54 8.84 3.64
N LYS A 107 -16.81 7.52 3.70
CA LYS A 107 -17.69 6.92 4.70
C LYS A 107 -17.18 5.56 5.14
N PHE A 108 -17.24 5.31 6.42
CA PHE A 108 -16.90 4.02 7.04
C PHE A 108 -17.81 3.79 8.23
N ASP A 109 -18.87 3.01 8.02
CA ASP A 109 -19.88 2.71 9.04
C ASP A 109 -19.87 1.24 9.36
N GLU A 110 -19.96 0.94 10.63
CA GLU A 110 -20.09 -0.42 11.14
C GLU A 110 -21.50 -0.65 11.67
N GLU A 111 -22.13 -1.71 11.22
CA GLU A 111 -23.47 -2.08 11.62
C GLU A 111 -23.53 -3.56 12.03
N ALA A 112 -24.28 -3.86 13.07
CA ALA A 112 -24.67 -5.23 13.37
C ALA A 112 -25.87 -5.62 12.49
N SER A 113 -25.77 -6.73 11.76
CA SER A 113 -26.87 -7.26 10.95
C SER A 113 -27.39 -8.55 11.54
N LYS A 114 -28.70 -8.80 11.38
CA LYS A 114 -29.32 -10.08 11.79
C LYS A 114 -28.72 -11.30 11.07
N ALA A 115 -28.22 -11.08 9.86
CA ALA A 115 -27.61 -12.13 9.01
C ALA A 115 -26.10 -12.26 9.18
N HIS A 116 -25.42 -11.20 9.65
CA HIS A 116 -23.98 -11.16 9.82
C HIS A 116 -23.63 -10.51 11.15
N LYS A 117 -22.71 -11.10 11.90
CA LYS A 117 -22.28 -10.56 13.21
C LYS A 117 -21.70 -9.15 13.06
N ARG A 118 -21.05 -8.86 11.94
CA ARG A 118 -20.41 -7.57 11.64
C ARG A 118 -20.61 -7.26 10.16
N MET A 119 -21.06 -6.06 9.84
CA MET A 119 -21.16 -5.54 8.47
C MET A 119 -20.55 -4.15 8.42
N VAL A 120 -19.65 -3.94 7.46
CA VAL A 120 -18.95 -2.67 7.25
C VAL A 120 -19.38 -2.07 5.91
N LYS A 121 -19.84 -0.82 5.94
CA LYS A 121 -20.19 -0.05 4.75
C LYS A 121 -19.11 0.99 4.47
N ILE A 122 -18.49 0.88 3.31
CA ILE A 122 -17.37 1.72 2.91
C ILE A 122 -17.74 2.45 1.62
N ALA A 123 -17.65 3.78 1.64
CA ALA A 123 -17.75 4.62 0.45
C ALA A 123 -16.37 5.23 0.16
N ALA A 124 -15.76 4.85 -0.96
CA ALA A 124 -14.38 5.14 -1.27
C ALA A 124 -14.23 5.72 -2.70
N PRO A 125 -14.25 7.05 -2.87
CA PRO A 125 -13.90 7.67 -4.15
C PRO A 125 -12.43 7.45 -4.49
N ILE A 126 -12.20 7.09 -5.75
CA ILE A 126 -10.90 7.12 -6.39
C ILE A 126 -10.73 8.52 -6.99
N VAL A 127 -9.79 9.28 -6.45
CA VAL A 127 -9.49 10.63 -6.94
C VAL A 127 -8.38 10.56 -7.97
N VAL A 128 -8.61 11.14 -9.13
CA VAL A 128 -7.66 11.22 -10.23
C VAL A 128 -7.48 12.66 -10.69
N GLU A 129 -6.34 12.95 -11.33
CA GLU A 129 -5.99 14.32 -11.72
C GLU A 129 -6.72 14.81 -12.97
N ARG A 130 -7.03 13.92 -13.93
CA ARG A 130 -7.55 14.27 -15.27
C ARG A 130 -8.67 13.33 -15.71
N ASP A 131 -9.50 13.79 -16.65
CA ASP A 131 -10.58 13.00 -17.23
C ASP A 131 -10.08 11.73 -17.95
N ASN A 132 -8.94 11.80 -18.62
CA ASN A 132 -8.33 10.62 -19.25
C ASN A 132 -8.05 9.52 -18.21
N HIS A 133 -7.54 9.88 -17.03
CA HIS A 133 -7.29 8.94 -15.93
C HIS A 133 -8.61 8.33 -15.41
N LYS A 134 -9.68 9.15 -15.36
CA LYS A 134 -11.02 8.65 -14.99
C LYS A 134 -11.48 7.55 -15.95
N MET A 135 -11.35 7.77 -17.26
CA MET A 135 -11.71 6.75 -18.25
C MET A 135 -10.86 5.49 -18.13
N MET A 136 -9.57 5.63 -17.83
CA MET A 136 -8.67 4.51 -17.59
C MET A 136 -9.07 3.68 -16.36
N VAL A 137 -9.48 4.32 -15.27
CA VAL A 137 -9.96 3.64 -14.07
C VAL A 137 -11.29 2.93 -14.29
N ILE A 138 -12.23 3.57 -14.96
CA ILE A 138 -13.56 3.01 -15.24
C ILE A 138 -13.43 1.81 -16.19
N GLY A 139 -12.63 1.94 -17.25
CA GLY A 139 -12.48 0.92 -18.29
C GLY A 139 -13.68 0.81 -19.21
N ASP A 140 -13.64 -0.15 -20.13
CA ASP A 140 -14.78 -0.39 -21.03
C ASP A 140 -16.02 -0.76 -20.22
N LYS A 141 -17.13 -0.03 -20.46
CA LYS A 141 -18.44 -0.21 -19.79
C LYS A 141 -18.37 -0.36 -18.27
N GLY A 142 -17.31 0.16 -17.62
CA GLY A 142 -17.13 0.07 -16.17
C GLY A 142 -16.55 -1.25 -15.66
N GLU A 143 -16.13 -2.15 -16.53
CA GLU A 143 -15.65 -3.48 -16.14
C GLU A 143 -14.42 -3.42 -15.23
N ARG A 144 -13.49 -2.49 -15.51
CA ARG A 144 -12.27 -2.37 -14.69
C ARG A 144 -12.59 -1.90 -13.28
N LEU A 145 -13.41 -0.87 -13.14
CA LEU A 145 -13.84 -0.36 -11.82
C LEU A 145 -14.60 -1.43 -11.03
N LYS A 146 -15.47 -2.19 -11.71
CA LYS A 146 -16.19 -3.33 -11.11
C LYS A 146 -15.23 -4.40 -10.61
N ARG A 147 -14.20 -4.72 -11.40
CA ARG A 147 -13.17 -5.71 -11.01
C ARG A 147 -12.38 -5.24 -9.80
N ILE A 148 -11.92 -3.98 -9.80
CA ILE A 148 -11.23 -3.36 -8.66
C ILE A 148 -12.09 -3.49 -7.40
N GLY A 149 -13.36 -3.09 -7.47
CA GLY A 149 -14.29 -3.16 -6.33
C GLY A 149 -14.54 -4.59 -5.86
N THR A 150 -14.68 -5.54 -6.77
CA THR A 150 -14.92 -6.94 -6.41
C THR A 150 -13.72 -7.55 -5.68
N GLU A 151 -12.51 -7.39 -6.21
CA GLU A 151 -11.31 -7.96 -5.59
C GLU A 151 -10.96 -7.25 -4.26
N ALA A 152 -11.09 -5.92 -4.21
CA ALA A 152 -10.89 -5.17 -2.98
C ALA A 152 -11.89 -5.61 -1.88
N ARG A 153 -13.18 -5.71 -2.21
CA ARG A 153 -14.20 -6.17 -1.26
C ARG A 153 -13.90 -7.55 -0.71
N GLN A 154 -13.55 -8.52 -1.56
CA GLN A 154 -13.24 -9.88 -1.14
C GLN A 154 -12.05 -9.95 -0.18
N GLU A 155 -11.05 -9.11 -0.40
CA GLU A 155 -9.89 -9.03 0.48
C GLU A 155 -10.21 -8.34 1.80
N LEU A 156 -10.98 -7.24 1.76
CA LEU A 156 -11.45 -6.55 2.95
C LEU A 156 -12.35 -7.42 3.83
N GLU A 157 -13.22 -8.26 3.24
CA GLU A 157 -14.04 -9.21 3.98
C GLU A 157 -13.19 -10.19 4.80
N LYS A 158 -12.04 -10.61 4.25
CA LYS A 158 -11.07 -11.49 4.95
C LYS A 158 -10.28 -10.74 6.02
N LEU A 159 -9.81 -9.53 5.71
CA LEU A 159 -9.00 -8.73 6.64
C LEU A 159 -9.80 -8.29 7.88
N MET A 160 -11.09 -7.96 7.71
CA MET A 160 -11.94 -7.41 8.75
C MET A 160 -12.80 -8.48 9.45
N ASP A 161 -12.75 -9.72 8.98
CA ASP A 161 -13.69 -10.79 9.40
C ASP A 161 -15.15 -10.29 9.45
N ALA A 162 -15.57 -9.59 8.40
CA ALA A 162 -16.85 -8.91 8.33
C ALA A 162 -17.45 -8.99 6.92
N LYS A 163 -18.76 -8.83 6.81
CA LYS A 163 -19.40 -8.58 5.52
C LYS A 163 -19.13 -7.15 5.10
N VAL A 164 -18.61 -6.93 3.88
CA VAL A 164 -18.26 -5.60 3.37
C VAL A 164 -19.17 -5.19 2.22
N PHE A 165 -19.80 -4.02 2.36
CA PHE A 165 -20.45 -3.31 1.28
C PHE A 165 -19.53 -2.17 0.83
N LEU A 166 -18.91 -2.32 -0.34
CA LEU A 166 -17.95 -1.37 -0.88
C LEU A 166 -18.55 -0.62 -2.07
N GLU A 167 -18.66 0.69 -1.92
CA GLU A 167 -19.10 1.61 -2.97
C GLU A 167 -17.90 2.39 -3.52
N LEU A 168 -17.63 2.26 -4.83
CA LEU A 168 -16.54 2.94 -5.52
C LEU A 168 -17.05 3.82 -6.64
N TRP A 169 -16.49 5.02 -6.75
CA TRP A 169 -16.68 5.91 -7.91
C TRP A 169 -15.40 6.71 -8.18
N VAL A 170 -15.33 7.38 -9.33
CA VAL A 170 -14.15 8.15 -9.72
C VAL A 170 -14.46 9.63 -9.74
N LYS A 171 -13.68 10.42 -8.98
CA LYS A 171 -13.72 11.88 -8.96
C LYS A 171 -12.48 12.45 -9.66
N VAL A 172 -12.67 13.46 -10.52
CA VAL A 172 -11.55 14.22 -11.09
C VAL A 172 -11.30 15.44 -10.23
N ARG A 173 -10.06 15.64 -9.81
CA ARG A 173 -9.58 16.84 -9.09
C ARG A 173 -8.21 17.23 -9.60
N SER A 174 -8.13 18.29 -10.40
CA SER A 174 -6.85 18.81 -10.91
C SER A 174 -6.00 19.38 -9.77
N GLY A 175 -4.68 19.14 -9.82
CA GLY A 175 -3.70 19.73 -8.91
C GLY A 175 -3.75 19.23 -7.47
N TRP A 176 -4.41 18.13 -7.17
CA TRP A 176 -4.48 17.60 -5.80
C TRP A 176 -3.13 17.08 -5.30
N ALA A 177 -2.29 16.58 -6.20
CA ALA A 177 -0.99 16.01 -5.86
C ALA A 177 0.05 17.08 -5.47
N ASP A 178 -0.12 18.33 -5.91
CA ASP A 178 0.78 19.45 -5.64
C ASP A 178 0.39 20.23 -4.37
N ASP A 179 -0.77 19.95 -3.79
CA ASP A 179 -1.28 20.61 -2.59
C ASP A 179 -0.97 19.78 -1.34
N GLU A 180 0.16 20.09 -0.66
CA GLU A 180 0.59 19.38 0.55
C GLU A 180 -0.48 19.38 1.67
N ALA A 181 -1.27 20.43 1.80
CA ALA A 181 -2.33 20.50 2.81
C ALA A 181 -3.44 19.49 2.52
N ARG A 182 -3.73 19.26 1.24
CA ARG A 182 -4.72 18.27 0.81
C ARG A 182 -4.19 16.84 0.87
N VAL A 183 -2.92 16.64 0.51
CA VAL A 183 -2.29 15.31 0.63
C VAL A 183 -2.29 14.83 2.08
N ARG A 184 -2.12 15.74 3.05
CA ARG A 184 -2.20 15.42 4.48
C ARG A 184 -3.63 15.21 5.02
N SER A 185 -4.66 15.59 4.25
CA SER A 185 -6.07 15.43 4.65
C SER A 185 -6.69 14.11 4.14
N PHE A 186 -5.95 13.35 3.35
CA PHE A 186 -6.30 12.01 2.90
C PHE A 186 -5.62 10.96 3.78
#